data_8e3e9ec1acfec385991982c278b25a0e
#
_entry.id   8e3e9ec1acfec385991982c278b25a0e
#
_cell.length_a   1.000
_cell.length_b   1.000
_cell.length_c   1.000
_cell.angle_alpha   90.00
_cell.angle_beta   90.00
_cell.angle_gamma   90.00
#
_symmetry.space_group_name_H-M   'P 1'
#
loop_
_entity.id
_entity.type
_entity.pdbx_description
1 polymer ?
#
loop_
_entity_poly.entity_id
_entity_poly.type
_entity_poly.pdbx_seq_one_letter_code
_entity_poly.pdbx_strand_id
1 'polypeptide(L)'
;MNLAQFQADPAKCVGCGRCTKVCPGGLLYLDESRKAKIQDHRSYGWNGCWRCQHCLAVCPVGAISMLGCQPENSVDPPEMECAAFTLTALVVNRHSCRRYLDRNVPGETIREMLDLLACAPNGGNKQQVEFTLINDKEQMERFRRLAYSKMETLAAQGIYPEGFDKASYEDMKRWEDTVRPDMLFCGAPHLLIPHAPLGQGTPVQDVIIAGTYFELLCASRGLGTVLMTFPLDAMKNMPEVWSLLEIPESHYVGMLIGFGFPEIPYARGVQKSLEPERVNRPVFGKGVSGC
;
A
#
# COMPACT_ATOMS: atom_id res chain seq x y z
N MET A 1 -9.11 2.30 -32.23
CA MET A 1 -9.88 1.40 -31.33
C MET A 1 -9.96 2.03 -29.96
N ASN A 2 -11.15 2.18 -29.38
CA ASN A 2 -11.32 2.81 -28.05
C ASN A 2 -11.28 1.74 -26.96
N LEU A 3 -10.09 1.24 -26.61
CA LEU A 3 -9.89 0.23 -25.58
C LEU A 3 -10.36 0.70 -24.18
N ALA A 4 -10.27 2.00 -23.93
CA ALA A 4 -10.68 2.58 -22.65
C ALA A 4 -12.21 2.69 -22.49
N GLN A 5 -12.99 2.33 -23.50
CA GLN A 5 -14.45 2.53 -23.53
C GLN A 5 -14.86 3.96 -23.15
N PHE A 6 -14.00 4.92 -23.51
CA PHE A 6 -14.23 6.33 -23.20
C PHE A 6 -15.47 6.84 -23.94
N GLN A 7 -16.35 7.49 -23.20
CA GLN A 7 -17.51 8.20 -23.74
C GLN A 7 -17.62 9.56 -23.06
N ALA A 8 -17.94 10.58 -23.84
CA ALA A 8 -18.32 11.88 -23.31
C ALA A 8 -19.73 12.20 -23.80
N ASP A 9 -20.65 12.35 -22.87
CA ASP A 9 -22.04 12.79 -23.18
C ASP A 9 -22.01 14.19 -23.78
N PRO A 10 -22.38 14.35 -25.07
CA PRO A 10 -22.35 15.66 -25.73
C PRO A 10 -23.34 16.65 -25.17
N ALA A 11 -24.42 16.18 -24.53
CA ALA A 11 -25.40 17.04 -23.91
C ALA A 11 -24.88 17.65 -22.60
N LYS A 12 -24.11 16.89 -21.83
CA LYS A 12 -23.49 17.35 -20.57
C LYS A 12 -22.17 18.08 -20.80
N CYS A 13 -21.36 17.68 -21.79
CA CYS A 13 -20.02 18.22 -22.01
C CYS A 13 -20.02 19.70 -22.34
N VAL A 14 -19.43 20.55 -21.53
CA VAL A 14 -19.34 22.01 -21.71
C VAL A 14 -18.06 22.46 -22.42
N GLY A 15 -17.20 21.55 -22.89
CA GLY A 15 -16.00 21.87 -23.66
C GLY A 15 -14.91 22.59 -22.86
N CYS A 16 -14.86 22.44 -21.55
CA CYS A 16 -13.92 23.15 -20.68
C CYS A 16 -12.45 22.71 -20.83
N GLY A 17 -12.15 21.57 -21.46
CA GLY A 17 -10.82 21.07 -21.73
C GLY A 17 -10.03 20.55 -20.50
N ARG A 18 -10.63 20.44 -19.31
CA ARG A 18 -9.89 19.93 -18.13
C ARG A 18 -9.38 18.50 -18.33
N CYS A 19 -10.21 17.65 -18.94
CA CYS A 19 -9.84 16.25 -19.21
C CYS A 19 -8.63 16.11 -20.13
N THR A 20 -8.44 17.02 -21.09
CA THR A 20 -7.29 17.00 -21.99
C THR A 20 -5.99 17.34 -21.26
N LYS A 21 -6.05 18.20 -20.22
CA LYS A 21 -4.90 18.66 -19.46
C LYS A 21 -4.39 17.64 -18.45
N VAL A 22 -5.28 16.77 -17.94
CA VAL A 22 -4.91 15.79 -16.90
C VAL A 22 -4.61 14.40 -17.45
N CYS A 23 -4.77 14.18 -18.76
CA CYS A 23 -4.51 12.90 -19.37
C CYS A 23 -2.99 12.65 -19.48
N PRO A 24 -2.40 11.72 -18.72
CA PRO A 24 -0.96 11.46 -18.78
C PRO A 24 -0.51 10.87 -20.11
N GLY A 25 -1.40 10.15 -20.81
CA GLY A 25 -1.14 9.61 -22.16
C GLY A 25 -1.38 10.60 -23.29
N GLY A 26 -1.88 11.82 -23.01
CA GLY A 26 -2.12 12.83 -24.04
C GLY A 26 -3.21 12.47 -25.08
N LEU A 27 -4.07 11.49 -24.76
CA LEU A 27 -5.01 10.93 -25.74
C LEU A 27 -6.28 11.77 -25.95
N LEU A 28 -6.57 12.70 -25.04
CA LEU A 28 -7.85 13.43 -25.07
C LEU A 28 -7.72 14.77 -25.78
N TYR A 29 -8.71 15.09 -26.60
CA TYR A 29 -8.80 16.35 -27.31
C TYR A 29 -10.27 16.87 -27.33
N LEU A 30 -10.46 18.09 -27.73
CA LEU A 30 -11.77 18.65 -28.03
C LEU A 30 -11.97 18.66 -29.55
N ASP A 31 -13.10 18.13 -30.02
CA ASP A 31 -13.48 18.21 -31.44
C ASP A 31 -13.91 19.64 -31.84
N GLU A 32 -14.30 19.84 -33.12
CA GLU A 32 -14.72 21.13 -33.66
C GLU A 32 -15.95 21.73 -32.90
N SER A 33 -16.82 20.87 -32.38
CA SER A 33 -17.96 21.25 -31.53
C SER A 33 -17.55 21.43 -30.07
N ARG A 34 -16.23 21.45 -29.75
CA ARG A 34 -15.66 21.54 -28.40
C ARG A 34 -16.13 20.44 -27.46
N LYS A 35 -16.42 19.25 -27.97
CA LYS A 35 -16.74 18.07 -27.15
C LYS A 35 -15.51 17.19 -26.96
N ALA A 36 -15.40 16.63 -25.75
CA ALA A 36 -14.26 15.77 -25.42
C ALA A 36 -14.30 14.47 -26.23
N LYS A 37 -13.17 14.13 -26.83
CA LYS A 37 -12.94 12.90 -27.61
C LYS A 37 -11.63 12.26 -27.18
N ILE A 38 -11.49 10.98 -27.51
CA ILE A 38 -10.25 10.22 -27.30
C ILE A 38 -9.67 9.78 -28.64
N GLN A 39 -8.35 9.89 -28.77
CA GLN A 39 -7.62 9.34 -29.92
C GLN A 39 -7.67 7.82 -29.90
N ASP A 40 -7.60 7.22 -31.09
CA ASP A 40 -7.43 5.78 -31.19
C ASP A 40 -6.11 5.33 -30.53
N HIS A 41 -6.19 4.29 -29.72
CA HIS A 41 -5.06 3.70 -29.06
C HIS A 41 -5.19 2.17 -29.04
N ARG A 42 -4.05 1.48 -29.09
CA ARG A 42 -3.98 0.02 -29.21
C ARG A 42 -3.38 -0.66 -27.96
N SER A 43 -2.99 0.13 -26.99
CA SER A 43 -2.32 -0.36 -25.77
C SER A 43 -2.70 0.46 -24.55
N TYR A 44 -2.37 -0.07 -23.40
CA TYR A 44 -2.36 0.65 -22.14
C TYR A 44 -0.93 1.08 -21.75
N GLY A 45 -0.81 2.01 -20.82
CA GLY A 45 0.47 2.53 -20.34
C GLY A 45 1.07 3.62 -21.22
N TRP A 46 2.38 3.70 -21.34
CA TRP A 46 3.13 4.82 -21.94
C TRP A 46 2.72 5.17 -23.38
N ASN A 47 2.31 4.18 -24.16
CA ASN A 47 1.90 4.38 -25.56
C ASN A 47 0.37 4.36 -25.72
N GLY A 48 -0.38 4.63 -24.65
CA GLY A 48 -1.83 4.53 -24.70
C GLY A 48 -2.52 5.06 -23.44
N CYS A 49 -3.67 4.48 -23.12
CA CYS A 49 -4.43 4.84 -21.94
C CYS A 49 -3.81 4.26 -20.66
N TRP A 50 -3.60 5.10 -19.64
CA TRP A 50 -3.06 4.67 -18.34
C TRP A 50 -4.12 4.08 -17.42
N ARG A 51 -5.37 3.99 -17.83
CA ARG A 51 -6.49 3.50 -17.03
C ARG A 51 -6.69 4.23 -15.69
N CYS A 52 -6.16 5.45 -15.57
CA CYS A 52 -6.09 6.20 -14.31
C CYS A 52 -7.40 6.92 -13.92
N GLN A 53 -8.39 6.95 -14.81
CA GLN A 53 -9.69 7.60 -14.62
C GLN A 53 -9.64 9.11 -14.33
N HIS A 54 -8.48 9.78 -14.45
CA HIS A 54 -8.38 11.23 -14.20
C HIS A 54 -9.33 12.05 -15.04
N CYS A 55 -9.63 11.63 -16.29
CA CYS A 55 -10.56 12.31 -17.18
C CYS A 55 -12.02 12.24 -16.68
N LEU A 56 -12.41 11.13 -16.08
CA LEU A 56 -13.71 10.96 -15.43
C LEU A 56 -13.77 11.84 -14.18
N ALA A 57 -12.78 11.72 -13.30
CA ALA A 57 -12.75 12.40 -12.01
C ALA A 57 -12.67 13.94 -12.13
N VAL A 58 -12.00 14.48 -13.17
CA VAL A 58 -11.84 15.93 -13.34
C VAL A 58 -13.05 16.61 -13.97
N CYS A 59 -14.00 15.84 -14.51
CA CYS A 59 -15.13 16.39 -15.26
C CYS A 59 -16.16 17.07 -14.34
N PRO A 60 -16.28 18.42 -14.34
CA PRO A 60 -17.11 19.13 -13.36
C PRO A 60 -18.61 18.90 -13.53
N VAL A 61 -19.01 18.37 -14.68
CA VAL A 61 -20.42 18.12 -15.02
C VAL A 61 -20.75 16.64 -15.20
N GLY A 62 -19.82 15.75 -14.81
CA GLY A 62 -20.03 14.31 -14.92
C GLY A 62 -20.36 13.83 -16.34
N ALA A 63 -19.72 14.41 -17.36
CA ALA A 63 -19.99 14.07 -18.76
C ALA A 63 -19.18 12.85 -19.24
N ILE A 64 -18.21 12.38 -18.49
CA ILE A 64 -17.26 11.35 -18.96
C ILE A 64 -17.49 10.04 -18.21
N SER A 65 -17.66 8.96 -18.97
CA SER A 65 -17.55 7.57 -18.50
C SER A 65 -16.37 6.88 -19.19
N MET A 66 -15.76 5.89 -18.52
CA MET A 66 -14.68 5.11 -19.10
C MET A 66 -14.44 3.79 -18.35
N LEU A 67 -13.93 2.78 -19.03
CA LEU A 67 -13.62 1.47 -18.43
C LEU A 67 -14.82 0.85 -17.68
N GLY A 68 -16.04 1.12 -18.14
CA GLY A 68 -17.27 0.68 -17.47
C GLY A 68 -17.66 1.54 -16.26
N CYS A 69 -16.81 2.48 -15.81
CA CYS A 69 -17.11 3.36 -14.68
C CYS A 69 -17.99 4.54 -15.11
N GLN A 70 -18.94 4.88 -14.24
CA GLN A 70 -19.87 6.00 -14.42
C GLN A 70 -19.57 7.10 -13.41
N PRO A 71 -19.68 8.40 -13.78
CA PRO A 71 -19.37 9.51 -12.88
C PRO A 71 -20.25 9.56 -11.62
N GLU A 72 -21.48 9.06 -11.72
CA GLU A 72 -22.44 9.02 -10.61
C GLU A 72 -22.00 8.10 -9.47
N ASN A 73 -21.10 7.16 -9.75
CA ASN A 73 -20.55 6.22 -8.76
C ASN A 73 -19.24 6.73 -8.11
N SER A 74 -18.78 7.93 -8.48
CA SER A 74 -17.59 8.53 -7.89
C SER A 74 -17.88 9.15 -6.52
N VAL A 75 -16.93 9.05 -5.61
CA VAL A 75 -17.02 9.73 -4.32
C VAL A 75 -16.61 11.19 -4.49
N ASP A 76 -17.39 12.09 -3.93
CA ASP A 76 -17.07 13.52 -3.93
C ASP A 76 -15.83 13.84 -3.09
N PRO A 77 -15.06 14.89 -3.44
CA PRO A 77 -13.97 15.35 -2.61
C PRO A 77 -14.48 15.75 -1.22
N PRO A 78 -13.77 15.38 -0.14
CA PRO A 78 -14.15 15.79 1.21
C PRO A 78 -13.96 17.31 1.40
N GLU A 79 -14.66 17.88 2.37
CA GLU A 79 -14.36 19.23 2.85
C GLU A 79 -12.94 19.29 3.41
N MET A 80 -12.14 20.28 2.97
CA MET A 80 -10.70 20.31 3.24
C MET A 80 -10.35 20.42 4.74
N GLU A 81 -11.13 21.16 5.53
CA GLU A 81 -10.91 21.27 6.97
C GLU A 81 -11.14 19.92 7.67
N CYS A 82 -12.22 19.22 7.35
CA CYS A 82 -12.53 17.90 7.88
C CYS A 82 -11.48 16.88 7.46
N ALA A 83 -11.04 16.92 6.20
CA ALA A 83 -9.99 16.02 5.69
C ALA A 83 -8.64 16.25 6.40
N ALA A 84 -8.22 17.50 6.57
CA ALA A 84 -6.98 17.86 7.25
C ALA A 84 -6.99 17.41 8.71
N PHE A 85 -8.07 17.68 9.43
CA PHE A 85 -8.21 17.28 10.83
C PHE A 85 -8.17 15.75 10.98
N THR A 86 -8.95 15.05 10.18
CA THR A 86 -9.05 13.57 10.24
C THR A 86 -7.72 12.91 9.91
N LEU A 87 -7.06 13.32 8.82
CA LEU A 87 -5.77 12.76 8.42
C LEU A 87 -4.70 13.04 9.48
N THR A 88 -4.64 14.26 10.01
CA THR A 88 -3.71 14.61 11.08
C THR A 88 -3.93 13.72 12.30
N ALA A 89 -5.18 13.55 12.73
CA ALA A 89 -5.51 12.68 13.85
C ALA A 89 -5.08 11.23 13.61
N LEU A 90 -5.32 10.68 12.42
CA LEU A 90 -4.87 9.33 12.06
C LEU A 90 -3.35 9.20 12.11
N VAL A 91 -2.60 10.14 11.53
CA VAL A 91 -1.15 10.11 11.47
C VAL A 91 -0.51 10.17 12.86
N VAL A 92 -0.98 11.06 13.74
CA VAL A 92 -0.38 11.21 15.08
C VAL A 92 -0.81 10.11 16.06
N ASN A 93 -1.95 9.46 15.83
CA ASN A 93 -2.47 8.39 16.69
C ASN A 93 -2.12 6.97 16.17
N ARG A 94 -1.61 6.84 14.95
CA ARG A 94 -1.13 5.55 14.45
C ARG A 94 0.13 5.13 15.21
N HIS A 95 0.12 3.93 15.75
CA HIS A 95 1.24 3.33 16.48
C HIS A 95 1.52 1.93 15.95
N SER A 96 2.78 1.50 16.00
CA SER A 96 3.12 0.09 15.75
C SER A 96 2.55 -0.77 16.86
N CYS A 97 1.47 -1.49 16.54
CA CYS A 97 0.79 -2.39 17.46
C CYS A 97 1.57 -3.70 17.60
N ARG A 98 1.78 -4.16 18.83
CA ARG A 98 2.52 -5.40 19.12
C ARG A 98 1.85 -6.23 20.21
N ARG A 99 0.59 -5.92 20.50
CA ARG A 99 -0.31 -6.68 21.35
C ARG A 99 -1.71 -6.56 20.78
N TYR A 100 -2.32 -7.69 20.49
CA TYR A 100 -3.59 -7.77 19.79
C TYR A 100 -4.58 -8.60 20.57
N LEU A 101 -5.86 -8.30 20.39
CA LEU A 101 -6.94 -9.16 20.86
C LEU A 101 -6.97 -10.45 20.03
N ASP A 102 -7.25 -11.58 20.69
CA ASP A 102 -7.40 -12.87 20.04
C ASP A 102 -8.76 -12.98 19.33
N ARG A 103 -8.93 -12.23 18.24
CA ARG A 103 -10.13 -12.29 17.42
C ARG A 103 -9.85 -11.94 15.95
N ASN A 104 -10.66 -12.50 15.06
CA ASN A 104 -10.59 -12.17 13.63
C ASN A 104 -11.13 -10.77 13.37
N VAL A 105 -10.50 -10.09 12.40
CA VAL A 105 -11.07 -8.92 11.72
C VAL A 105 -12.13 -9.44 10.75
N PRO A 106 -13.34 -8.84 10.68
CA PRO A 106 -14.36 -9.26 9.73
C PRO A 106 -13.85 -9.26 8.29
N GLY A 107 -14.12 -10.35 7.57
CA GLY A 107 -13.64 -10.50 6.18
C GLY A 107 -14.14 -9.41 5.24
N GLU A 108 -15.34 -8.85 5.49
CA GLU A 108 -15.88 -7.72 4.75
C GLU A 108 -15.03 -6.44 4.94
N THR A 109 -14.65 -6.14 6.20
CA THR A 109 -13.76 -5.00 6.51
C THR A 109 -12.41 -5.13 5.80
N ILE A 110 -11.85 -6.35 5.77
CA ILE A 110 -10.59 -6.62 5.06
C ILE A 110 -10.77 -6.39 3.56
N ARG A 111 -11.84 -6.91 2.97
CA ARG A 111 -12.13 -6.75 1.53
C ARG A 111 -12.28 -5.28 1.15
N GLU A 112 -13.05 -4.49 1.91
CA GLU A 112 -13.19 -3.05 1.67
C GLU A 112 -11.84 -2.31 1.70
N MET A 113 -10.95 -2.67 2.63
CA MET A 113 -9.62 -2.08 2.68
C MET A 113 -8.78 -2.46 1.47
N LEU A 114 -8.82 -3.73 1.03
CA LEU A 114 -8.10 -4.20 -0.15
C LEU A 114 -8.60 -3.51 -1.44
N ASP A 115 -9.92 -3.35 -1.59
CA ASP A 115 -10.50 -2.65 -2.75
C ASP A 115 -9.98 -1.20 -2.83
N LEU A 116 -9.85 -0.52 -1.70
CA LEU A 116 -9.31 0.85 -1.65
C LEU A 116 -7.82 0.91 -2.00
N LEU A 117 -7.05 -0.17 -1.85
CA LEU A 117 -5.65 -0.20 -2.25
C LEU A 117 -5.45 -0.06 -3.77
N ALA A 118 -6.47 -0.32 -4.58
CA ALA A 118 -6.44 -0.01 -6.00
C ALA A 118 -6.24 1.48 -6.30
N CYS A 119 -6.56 2.37 -5.32
CA CYS A 119 -6.34 3.81 -5.41
C CYS A 119 -4.93 4.24 -4.98
N ALA A 120 -4.10 3.34 -4.43
CA ALA A 120 -2.73 3.66 -4.07
C ALA A 120 -1.92 4.00 -5.33
N PRO A 121 -1.16 5.12 -5.33
CA PRO A 121 -0.36 5.49 -6.49
C PRO A 121 0.73 4.45 -6.75
N ASN A 122 0.95 4.16 -8.04
CA ASN A 122 1.95 3.19 -8.49
C ASN A 122 2.54 3.60 -9.84
N GLY A 123 3.71 3.08 -10.17
CA GLY A 123 4.46 3.44 -11.36
C GLY A 123 3.67 3.26 -12.66
N GLY A 124 3.35 4.37 -13.35
CA GLY A 124 2.60 4.37 -14.60
C GLY A 124 1.17 3.84 -14.49
N ASN A 125 0.60 3.82 -13.30
CA ASN A 125 -0.71 3.23 -12.97
C ASN A 125 -0.84 1.78 -13.48
N LYS A 126 0.22 1.01 -13.35
CA LYS A 126 0.30 -0.37 -13.84
C LYS A 126 -0.53 -1.36 -13.05
N GLN A 127 -0.86 -1.02 -11.78
CA GLN A 127 -1.66 -1.86 -10.88
C GLN A 127 -1.08 -3.26 -10.71
N GLN A 128 0.24 -3.35 -10.44
CA GLN A 128 0.99 -4.61 -10.39
C GLN A 128 1.24 -5.13 -8.97
N VAL A 129 0.85 -4.37 -7.95
CA VAL A 129 0.97 -4.84 -6.57
C VAL A 129 -0.06 -5.93 -6.33
N GLU A 130 0.44 -7.06 -5.87
CA GLU A 130 -0.34 -8.20 -5.42
C GLU A 130 -0.22 -8.33 -3.89
N PHE A 131 -1.14 -9.06 -3.29
CA PHE A 131 -1.20 -9.18 -1.84
C PHE A 131 -1.37 -10.64 -1.44
N THR A 132 -0.45 -11.16 -0.64
CA THR A 132 -0.65 -12.41 0.10
C THR A 132 -1.26 -12.08 1.46
N LEU A 133 -2.35 -12.73 1.81
CA LEU A 133 -3.14 -12.44 2.99
C LEU A 133 -3.39 -13.69 3.84
N ILE A 134 -3.03 -13.63 5.12
CA ILE A 134 -3.52 -14.58 6.12
C ILE A 134 -4.62 -13.85 6.91
N ASN A 135 -5.88 -14.16 6.59
CA ASN A 135 -7.07 -13.47 7.12
C ASN A 135 -7.81 -14.24 8.23
N ASP A 136 -7.23 -15.32 8.71
CA ASP A 136 -7.77 -16.14 9.79
C ASP A 136 -6.71 -16.35 10.87
N LYS A 137 -7.07 -16.04 12.12
CA LYS A 137 -6.15 -16.09 13.26
C LYS A 137 -5.60 -17.50 13.53
N GLU A 138 -6.39 -18.54 13.24
CA GLU A 138 -5.95 -19.91 13.45
C GLU A 138 -4.97 -20.35 12.37
N GLN A 139 -5.13 -19.89 11.13
CA GLN A 139 -4.14 -20.08 10.06
C GLN A 139 -2.86 -19.30 10.38
N MET A 140 -2.99 -18.07 10.89
CA MET A 140 -1.83 -17.28 11.31
C MET A 140 -1.07 -17.97 12.46
N GLU A 141 -1.78 -18.56 13.41
CA GLU A 141 -1.18 -19.33 14.51
C GLU A 141 -0.47 -20.59 14.01
N ARG A 142 -1.04 -21.30 13.02
CA ARG A 142 -0.38 -22.44 12.38
C ARG A 142 0.90 -22.00 11.65
N PHE A 143 0.84 -20.92 10.89
CA PHE A 143 1.99 -20.38 10.17
C PHE A 143 3.09 -19.95 11.15
N ARG A 144 2.72 -19.25 12.23
CA ARG A 144 3.65 -18.85 13.31
C ARG A 144 4.36 -20.05 13.90
N ARG A 145 3.63 -21.09 14.30
CA ARG A 145 4.23 -22.31 14.87
C ARG A 145 5.19 -23.00 13.92
N LEU A 146 4.86 -23.07 12.64
CA LEU A 146 5.76 -23.65 11.64
C LEU A 146 7.05 -22.85 11.50
N ALA A 147 6.96 -21.50 11.44
CA ALA A 147 8.13 -20.63 11.36
C ALA A 147 9.03 -20.77 12.60
N TYR A 148 8.45 -20.76 13.81
CA TYR A 148 9.21 -20.94 15.05
C TYR A 148 9.85 -22.31 15.18
N SER A 149 9.11 -23.39 14.90
CA SER A 149 9.64 -24.75 14.93
C SER A 149 10.83 -24.92 13.97
N LYS A 150 10.74 -24.32 12.78
CA LYS A 150 11.85 -24.36 11.82
C LYS A 150 13.03 -23.52 12.28
N MET A 151 12.79 -22.32 12.79
CA MET A 151 13.83 -21.45 13.31
C MET A 151 14.59 -22.11 14.48
N GLU A 152 13.90 -22.80 15.38
CA GLU A 152 14.51 -23.55 16.47
C GLU A 152 15.37 -24.73 15.96
N THR A 153 14.84 -25.46 14.95
CA THR A 153 15.59 -26.55 14.30
C THR A 153 16.90 -26.04 13.68
N LEU A 154 16.86 -24.89 13.01
CA LEU A 154 18.04 -24.26 12.39
C LEU A 154 19.01 -23.75 13.46
N ALA A 155 18.51 -23.13 14.52
CA ALA A 155 19.33 -22.65 15.63
C ALA A 155 20.09 -23.80 16.33
N ALA A 156 19.46 -24.97 16.48
CA ALA A 156 20.12 -26.18 16.98
C ALA A 156 21.27 -26.66 16.09
N GLN A 157 21.25 -26.31 14.80
CA GLN A 157 22.30 -26.58 13.83
C GLN A 157 23.34 -25.44 13.73
N GLY A 158 23.20 -24.38 14.54
CA GLY A 158 24.05 -23.20 14.49
C GLY A 158 23.72 -22.22 13.34
N ILE A 159 22.55 -22.33 12.73
CA ILE A 159 22.06 -21.45 11.67
C ILE A 159 21.07 -20.46 12.27
N TYR A 160 21.38 -19.17 12.19
CA TYR A 160 20.58 -18.09 12.77
C TYR A 160 20.07 -17.14 11.69
N PRO A 161 19.02 -16.34 11.98
CA PRO A 161 18.58 -15.25 11.09
C PRO A 161 19.74 -14.32 10.72
N GLU A 162 19.64 -13.68 9.56
CA GLU A 162 20.68 -12.75 9.11
C GLU A 162 20.93 -11.66 10.15
N GLY A 163 22.21 -11.40 10.47
CA GLY A 163 22.62 -10.46 11.51
C GLY A 163 22.59 -10.99 12.94
N PHE A 164 22.19 -12.25 13.15
CA PHE A 164 22.16 -12.89 14.45
C PHE A 164 23.30 -13.91 14.57
N ASP A 165 23.86 -13.99 15.76
CA ASP A 165 24.68 -15.11 16.24
C ASP A 165 23.94 -15.86 17.36
N LYS A 166 24.60 -16.85 17.96
CA LYS A 166 24.00 -17.62 19.05
C LYS A 166 23.58 -16.73 20.23
N ALA A 167 24.42 -15.77 20.61
CA ALA A 167 24.16 -14.93 21.78
C ALA A 167 22.95 -14.00 21.55
N SER A 168 22.89 -13.32 20.40
CA SER A 168 21.77 -12.48 20.02
C SER A 168 20.46 -13.26 19.84
N TYR A 169 20.55 -14.51 19.37
CA TYR A 169 19.38 -15.40 19.28
C TYR A 169 18.85 -15.78 20.68
N GLU A 170 19.73 -16.16 21.61
CA GLU A 170 19.38 -16.47 22.99
C GLU A 170 18.83 -15.24 23.71
N ASP A 171 19.37 -14.05 23.47
CA ASP A 171 18.84 -12.78 23.98
C ASP A 171 17.43 -12.50 23.44
N MET A 172 17.19 -12.70 22.16
CA MET A 172 15.87 -12.60 21.54
C MET A 172 14.86 -13.53 22.23
N LYS A 173 15.22 -14.79 22.45
CA LYS A 173 14.36 -15.77 23.15
C LYS A 173 14.03 -15.33 24.57
N ARG A 174 15.02 -14.87 25.32
CA ARG A 174 14.79 -14.32 26.68
C ARG A 174 13.84 -13.11 26.65
N TRP A 175 13.96 -12.29 25.62
CA TRP A 175 13.12 -11.11 25.47
C TRP A 175 11.66 -11.47 25.10
N GLU A 176 11.45 -12.52 24.32
CA GLU A 176 10.14 -13.09 24.06
C GLU A 176 9.44 -13.56 25.34
N ASP A 177 10.19 -14.26 26.20
CA ASP A 177 9.67 -14.80 27.45
C ASP A 177 9.36 -13.72 28.50
N THR A 178 10.08 -12.60 28.52
CA THR A 178 10.03 -11.62 29.60
C THR A 178 9.39 -10.31 29.25
N VAL A 179 9.44 -9.87 28.01
CA VAL A 179 9.02 -8.53 27.57
C VAL A 179 7.85 -8.58 26.59
N ARG A 180 7.99 -9.34 25.53
CA ARG A 180 7.01 -9.40 24.46
C ARG A 180 7.04 -10.74 23.74
N PRO A 181 5.96 -11.51 23.78
CA PRO A 181 5.87 -12.75 23.02
C PRO A 181 5.90 -12.47 21.50
N ASP A 182 6.41 -13.42 20.74
CA ASP A 182 6.43 -13.42 19.29
C ASP A 182 7.23 -12.27 18.65
N MET A 183 8.55 -12.47 18.57
CA MET A 183 9.46 -11.53 17.91
C MET A 183 9.29 -11.53 16.38
N LEU A 184 8.86 -12.66 15.79
CA LEU A 184 8.68 -12.75 14.34
C LEU A 184 7.48 -11.93 13.87
N PHE A 185 6.31 -12.13 14.48
CA PHE A 185 5.05 -11.55 13.97
C PHE A 185 4.36 -10.62 14.95
N CYS A 186 5.02 -10.31 16.08
CA CYS A 186 4.50 -9.36 17.09
C CYS A 186 3.12 -9.72 17.63
N GLY A 187 2.73 -11.00 17.68
CA GLY A 187 1.43 -11.46 18.14
C GLY A 187 0.27 -11.11 17.20
N ALA A 188 0.54 -10.67 15.99
CA ALA A 188 -0.52 -10.28 15.06
C ALA A 188 -1.40 -11.47 14.66
N PRO A 189 -2.75 -11.35 14.71
CA PRO A 189 -3.67 -12.40 14.30
C PRO A 189 -3.85 -12.52 12.79
N HIS A 190 -3.42 -11.53 12.03
CA HIS A 190 -3.49 -11.49 10.58
C HIS A 190 -2.20 -10.94 9.98
N LEU A 191 -1.94 -11.31 8.73
CA LEU A 191 -0.77 -10.89 7.99
C LEU A 191 -1.14 -10.47 6.57
N LEU A 192 -0.72 -9.29 6.15
CA LEU A 192 -0.74 -8.83 4.76
C LEU A 192 0.69 -8.66 4.26
N ILE A 193 0.97 -9.18 3.08
CA ILE A 193 2.27 -9.07 2.43
C ILE A 193 2.07 -8.48 1.04
N PRO A 194 2.32 -7.18 0.85
CA PRO A 194 2.32 -6.59 -0.48
C PRO A 194 3.59 -7.01 -1.24
N HIS A 195 3.43 -7.43 -2.50
CA HIS A 195 4.54 -7.82 -3.37
C HIS A 195 4.26 -7.43 -4.82
N ALA A 196 5.30 -7.29 -5.64
CA ALA A 196 5.16 -6.91 -7.03
C ALA A 196 6.27 -7.51 -7.91
N PRO A 197 5.99 -7.79 -9.21
CA PRO A 197 6.97 -8.35 -10.13
C PRO A 197 8.21 -7.45 -10.26
N LEU A 198 9.41 -8.04 -10.15
CA LEU A 198 10.67 -7.37 -10.46
C LEU A 198 10.78 -7.11 -11.97
N GLY A 199 11.53 -6.07 -12.34
CA GLY A 199 11.83 -5.76 -13.74
C GLY A 199 10.73 -4.98 -14.48
N GLN A 200 9.64 -4.63 -13.82
CA GLN A 200 8.57 -3.81 -14.39
C GLN A 200 8.14 -2.71 -13.42
N GLY A 201 7.93 -1.48 -13.94
CA GLY A 201 7.45 -0.36 -13.12
C GLY A 201 8.43 0.03 -12.02
N THR A 202 7.88 0.29 -10.83
CA THR A 202 8.61 0.72 -9.62
C THR A 202 8.24 -0.18 -8.44
N PRO A 203 8.55 -1.50 -8.50
CA PRO A 203 8.01 -2.47 -7.53
C PRO A 203 8.36 -2.14 -6.07
N VAL A 204 9.56 -1.63 -5.82
CA VAL A 204 10.00 -1.26 -4.47
C VAL A 204 9.12 -0.15 -3.88
N GLN A 205 8.93 0.93 -4.65
CA GLN A 205 8.11 2.06 -4.24
C GLN A 205 6.64 1.66 -4.14
N ASP A 206 6.13 0.95 -5.14
CA ASP A 206 4.73 0.56 -5.24
C ASP A 206 4.30 -0.31 -4.05
N VAL A 207 5.12 -1.29 -3.66
CA VAL A 207 4.89 -2.17 -2.50
C VAL A 207 4.87 -1.37 -1.18
N ILE A 208 5.82 -0.44 -1.00
CA ILE A 208 5.91 0.38 0.21
C ILE A 208 4.72 1.34 0.31
N ILE A 209 4.34 1.96 -0.80
CA ILE A 209 3.18 2.86 -0.86
C ILE A 209 1.90 2.09 -0.52
N ALA A 210 1.66 0.95 -1.16
CA ALA A 210 0.47 0.13 -0.87
C ALA A 210 0.40 -0.29 0.60
N GLY A 211 1.54 -0.70 1.19
CA GLY A 211 1.64 -1.03 2.61
C GLY A 211 1.32 0.15 3.53
N THR A 212 1.79 1.36 3.19
CA THR A 212 1.51 2.58 3.95
C THR A 212 0.03 2.97 3.86
N TYR A 213 -0.59 2.83 2.68
CA TYR A 213 -2.04 3.04 2.53
C TYR A 213 -2.83 2.05 3.37
N PHE A 214 -2.46 0.77 3.36
CA PHE A 214 -3.12 -0.24 4.19
C PHE A 214 -3.02 0.09 5.68
N GLU A 215 -1.87 0.55 6.15
CA GLU A 215 -1.68 0.97 7.55
C GLU A 215 -2.65 2.10 7.95
N LEU A 216 -2.82 3.12 7.11
CA LEU A 216 -3.77 4.21 7.35
C LEU A 216 -5.22 3.74 7.28
N LEU A 217 -5.55 2.84 6.35
CA LEU A 217 -6.87 2.24 6.26
C LEU A 217 -7.21 1.41 7.49
N CYS A 218 -6.25 0.66 8.03
CA CYS A 218 -6.40 -0.05 9.31
C CYS A 218 -6.65 0.94 10.46
N ALA A 219 -5.83 1.99 10.58
CA ALA A 219 -5.98 3.00 11.61
C ALA A 219 -7.36 3.67 11.57
N SER A 220 -7.88 3.97 10.39
CA SER A 220 -9.21 4.56 10.20
C SER A 220 -10.37 3.66 10.66
N ARG A 221 -10.12 2.36 10.84
CA ARG A 221 -11.08 1.35 11.29
C ARG A 221 -10.80 0.87 12.73
N GLY A 222 -9.93 1.57 13.46
CA GLY A 222 -9.54 1.20 14.81
C GLY A 222 -8.70 -0.07 14.90
N LEU A 223 -8.09 -0.49 13.78
CA LEU A 223 -7.15 -1.60 13.75
C LEU A 223 -5.73 -1.11 13.99
N GLY A 224 -4.95 -1.91 14.69
CA GLY A 224 -3.51 -1.70 14.85
C GLY A 224 -2.73 -2.46 13.79
N THR A 225 -1.59 -1.89 13.38
CA THR A 225 -0.66 -2.50 12.44
C THR A 225 0.76 -2.50 13.00
N VAL A 226 1.60 -3.39 12.47
CA VAL A 226 3.04 -3.36 12.64
C VAL A 226 3.71 -3.73 11.32
N LEU A 227 4.61 -2.88 10.85
CA LEU A 227 5.46 -3.16 9.68
C LEU A 227 6.68 -3.95 10.15
N MET A 228 6.94 -5.08 9.52
CA MET A 228 7.96 -6.03 9.95
C MET A 228 8.89 -6.36 8.79
N THR A 229 10.20 -6.24 9.02
CA THR A 229 11.27 -6.68 8.11
C THR A 229 12.02 -7.90 8.66
N PHE A 230 12.10 -8.04 9.98
CA PHE A 230 12.79 -9.17 10.60
C PHE A 230 12.29 -10.55 10.12
N PRO A 231 10.98 -10.81 9.93
CA PRO A 231 10.56 -12.09 9.35
C PRO A 231 11.11 -12.35 7.95
N LEU A 232 11.36 -11.31 7.13
CA LEU A 232 11.99 -11.48 5.81
C LEU A 232 13.39 -12.06 5.95
N ASP A 233 14.19 -11.50 6.88
CA ASP A 233 15.56 -11.96 7.12
C ASP A 233 15.60 -13.36 7.76
N ALA A 234 14.69 -13.62 8.69
CA ALA A 234 14.56 -14.94 9.31
C ALA A 234 14.17 -16.02 8.29
N MET A 235 13.23 -15.71 7.38
CA MET A 235 12.72 -16.68 6.40
C MET A 235 13.66 -16.93 5.22
N LYS A 236 14.73 -16.17 5.03
CA LYS A 236 15.79 -16.49 4.05
C LYS A 236 16.37 -17.89 4.26
N ASN A 237 16.43 -18.33 5.51
CA ASN A 237 16.91 -19.65 5.88
C ASN A 237 15.80 -20.71 5.99
N MET A 238 14.57 -20.34 5.67
CA MET A 238 13.37 -21.19 5.81
C MET A 238 12.55 -21.22 4.51
N PRO A 239 13.12 -21.62 3.35
CA PRO A 239 12.43 -21.55 2.06
C PRO A 239 11.16 -22.38 2.03
N GLU A 240 11.09 -23.50 2.76
CA GLU A 240 9.89 -24.34 2.87
C GLU A 240 8.75 -23.66 3.64
N VAL A 241 9.05 -22.79 4.60
CA VAL A 241 8.03 -21.98 5.29
C VAL A 241 7.59 -20.82 4.40
N TRP A 242 8.57 -20.18 3.72
CA TRP A 242 8.29 -19.10 2.78
C TRP A 242 7.40 -19.55 1.63
N SER A 243 7.61 -20.76 1.08
CA SER A 243 6.83 -21.30 -0.04
C SER A 243 5.33 -21.47 0.29
N LEU A 244 4.97 -21.59 1.58
CA LEU A 244 3.57 -21.66 2.00
C LEU A 244 2.81 -20.32 1.77
N LEU A 245 3.52 -19.23 1.56
CA LEU A 245 2.94 -17.92 1.25
C LEU A 245 2.57 -17.77 -0.23
N GLU A 246 2.99 -18.71 -1.07
CA GLU A 246 2.71 -18.76 -2.52
C GLU A 246 3.10 -17.47 -3.27
N ILE A 247 4.11 -16.76 -2.75
CA ILE A 247 4.64 -15.54 -3.39
C ILE A 247 5.63 -15.95 -4.48
N PRO A 248 5.44 -15.51 -5.74
CA PRO A 248 6.38 -15.83 -6.82
C PRO A 248 7.80 -15.35 -6.51
N GLU A 249 8.81 -16.19 -6.79
CA GLU A 249 10.23 -15.83 -6.59
C GLU A 249 10.66 -14.57 -7.36
N SER A 250 9.99 -14.29 -8.48
CA SER A 250 10.23 -13.10 -9.30
C SER A 250 9.66 -11.82 -8.72
N HIS A 251 8.99 -11.88 -7.56
CA HIS A 251 8.40 -10.71 -6.92
C HIS A 251 9.31 -10.11 -5.86
N TYR A 252 9.30 -8.79 -5.77
CA TYR A 252 9.87 -8.04 -4.66
C TYR A 252 8.90 -8.04 -3.49
N VAL A 253 9.42 -8.31 -2.30
CA VAL A 253 8.73 -8.18 -1.02
C VAL A 253 9.54 -7.25 -0.14
N GLY A 254 8.96 -6.13 0.29
CA GLY A 254 9.66 -5.12 1.09
C GLY A 254 9.36 -5.17 2.58
N MET A 255 8.20 -5.74 2.96
CA MET A 255 7.76 -5.81 4.36
C MET A 255 6.62 -6.82 4.51
N LEU A 256 6.43 -7.28 5.74
CA LEU A 256 5.23 -7.95 6.19
C LEU A 256 4.45 -6.98 7.09
N ILE A 257 3.13 -7.03 7.04
CA ILE A 257 2.25 -6.16 7.84
C ILE A 257 1.36 -7.03 8.71
N GLY A 258 1.71 -7.11 10.00
CA GLY A 258 0.80 -7.70 10.99
C GLY A 258 -0.32 -6.72 11.32
N PHE A 259 -1.56 -7.21 11.44
CA PHE A 259 -2.71 -6.36 11.77
C PHE A 259 -3.77 -7.09 12.58
N GLY A 260 -4.61 -6.29 13.28
CA GLY A 260 -5.70 -6.80 14.11
C GLY A 260 -6.22 -5.73 15.07
N PHE A 261 -7.11 -6.12 15.97
CA PHE A 261 -7.60 -5.20 17.00
C PHE A 261 -6.56 -5.03 18.10
N PRO A 262 -6.15 -3.79 18.45
CA PRO A 262 -5.22 -3.57 19.54
C PRO A 262 -5.79 -4.07 20.88
N GLU A 263 -4.98 -4.74 21.68
CA GLU A 263 -5.32 -5.09 23.05
C GLU A 263 -5.32 -3.86 23.96
N ILE A 264 -4.35 -2.95 23.72
CA ILE A 264 -4.16 -1.74 24.52
C ILE A 264 -4.44 -0.51 23.65
N PRO A 265 -5.56 0.21 23.90
CA PRO A 265 -5.83 1.45 23.18
C PRO A 265 -4.91 2.59 23.67
N TYR A 266 -4.46 3.42 22.75
CA TYR A 266 -3.72 4.63 23.10
C TYR A 266 -4.67 5.78 23.40
N ALA A 267 -4.44 6.45 24.53
CA ALA A 267 -5.30 7.57 24.96
C ALA A 267 -4.96 8.89 24.24
N ARG A 268 -3.79 9.00 23.60
CA ARG A 268 -3.30 10.22 22.96
C ARG A 268 -2.35 9.89 21.80
N GLY A 269 -2.31 10.78 20.82
CA GLY A 269 -1.30 10.77 19.76
C GLY A 269 0.08 11.17 20.25
N VAL A 270 1.11 10.84 19.48
CA VAL A 270 2.50 11.23 19.76
C VAL A 270 2.74 12.68 19.41
N GLN A 271 3.67 13.33 20.13
CA GLN A 271 4.12 14.70 19.89
C GLN A 271 5.53 14.64 19.26
N LYS A 272 5.59 14.64 17.92
CA LYS A 272 6.82 14.63 17.17
C LYS A 272 6.83 15.81 16.19
N SER A 273 7.97 16.45 16.04
CA SER A 273 8.22 17.49 15.03
C SER A 273 9.46 17.13 14.21
N LEU A 274 9.48 17.58 12.98
CA LEU A 274 10.69 17.49 12.16
C LEU A 274 11.62 18.65 12.51
N GLU A 275 12.87 18.33 12.82
CA GLU A 275 13.92 19.33 13.07
C GLU A 275 14.20 20.10 11.77
N PRO A 276 14.26 21.47 11.82
CA PRO A 276 14.44 22.29 10.61
C PRO A 276 15.69 21.92 9.80
N GLU A 277 16.75 21.48 10.46
CA GLU A 277 18.04 21.09 9.87
C GLU A 277 17.93 19.83 8.99
N ARG A 278 16.87 19.04 9.17
CA ARG A 278 16.57 17.87 8.33
C ARG A 278 15.91 18.24 7.00
N VAL A 279 15.61 19.53 6.79
CA VAL A 279 14.99 20.02 5.57
C VAL A 279 16.02 20.87 4.81
N ASN A 280 16.68 20.29 3.82
CA ASN A 280 17.53 21.02 2.93
C ASN A 280 16.69 21.89 1.96
N ARG A 281 17.02 23.18 1.86
CA ARG A 281 16.37 24.15 0.95
C ARG A 281 17.44 24.73 0.02
N PRO A 282 17.81 24.03 -1.08
CA PRO A 282 18.83 24.52 -1.99
C PRO A 282 18.38 25.82 -2.67
N VAL A 283 19.30 26.82 -2.72
CA VAL A 283 19.09 28.05 -3.44
C VAL A 283 19.99 28.04 -4.67
N PHE A 284 19.38 28.08 -5.84
CA PHE A 284 20.12 28.15 -7.10
C PHE A 284 20.46 29.61 -7.40
N GLY A 285 21.74 30.00 -7.22
CA GLY A 285 22.23 31.33 -7.54
C GLY A 285 22.13 31.65 -9.03
N LYS A 286 22.12 32.94 -9.41
CA LYS A 286 22.05 33.44 -10.80
C LYS A 286 23.28 33.07 -11.67
N GLY A 287 24.07 32.09 -11.30
CA GLY A 287 25.38 31.76 -11.89
C GLY A 287 25.48 30.44 -12.66
N VAL A 288 24.38 29.69 -12.93
CA VAL A 288 24.43 28.51 -13.78
C VAL A 288 23.91 28.88 -15.18
N SER A 289 24.65 29.78 -15.84
CA SER A 289 24.56 29.96 -17.29
C SER A 289 25.63 29.05 -17.93
N GLY A 290 25.22 27.95 -18.48
CA GLY A 290 26.09 27.12 -19.29
C GLY A 290 26.03 25.63 -18.99
N CYS A 291 25.03 24.93 -19.52
CA CYS A 291 25.14 23.59 -20.11
C CYS A 291 24.37 23.58 -21.40
#